data_57e3b2fc79019c76a3a3b300f919af37
#
_entry.id   57e3b2fc79019c76a3a3b300f919af37
#
_cell.length_a   1.000
_cell.length_b   1.000
_cell.length_c   1.000
_cell.angle_alpha   90.00
_cell.angle_beta   90.00
_cell.angle_gamma   90.00
#
_symmetry.space_group_name_H-M   'P 1'
#
loop_
_entity.id
_entity.type
_entity.pdbx_description
1 polymer ?
#
loop_
_entity_poly.entity_id
_entity_poly.type
_entity_poly.pdbx_seq_one_letter_code
_entity_poly.pdbx_strand_id
1 'polypeptide(L)'
;MSASRERTLSVDLEVQEKMARYEEKLREVKAGATEERNLTLREARAEEARILEAARGDASESLTEIRGAIRTEAAKAETFLRNQAESLSRVICEKVLGRSMS
;
A
#
# COMPACT_ATOMS: atom_id res chain seq x y z
N MET A 1 5.52 -43.73 -62.18
CA MET A 1 4.79 -43.93 -60.92
C MET A 1 5.68 -43.76 -59.66
N SER A 2 6.89 -44.23 -59.67
CA SER A 2 7.80 -44.03 -58.52
C SER A 2 8.13 -42.55 -58.24
N ALA A 3 8.28 -41.74 -59.30
CA ALA A 3 8.56 -40.31 -59.16
C ALA A 3 7.40 -39.53 -58.52
N SER A 4 6.14 -39.91 -58.72
CA SER A 4 4.99 -39.29 -58.09
C SER A 4 4.93 -39.59 -56.59
N ARG A 5 5.24 -40.82 -56.20
CA ARG A 5 5.29 -41.23 -54.79
C ARG A 5 6.41 -40.52 -54.02
N GLU A 6 7.58 -40.39 -54.67
CA GLU A 6 8.72 -39.68 -54.08
C GLU A 6 8.41 -38.20 -53.86
N ARG A 7 7.73 -37.56 -54.82
CA ARG A 7 7.30 -36.14 -54.68
C ARG A 7 6.27 -36.00 -53.58
N THR A 8 5.31 -36.91 -53.48
CA THR A 8 4.30 -36.88 -52.42
C THR A 8 4.93 -37.04 -51.04
N LEU A 9 5.87 -37.98 -50.89
CA LEU A 9 6.61 -38.20 -49.65
C LEU A 9 7.46 -36.99 -49.28
N SER A 10 8.12 -36.38 -50.30
CA SER A 10 8.94 -35.18 -50.07
C SER A 10 8.10 -33.96 -49.61
N VAL A 11 6.91 -33.77 -50.21
CA VAL A 11 5.98 -32.72 -49.83
C VAL A 11 5.42 -32.97 -48.42
N ASP A 12 5.09 -34.22 -48.08
CA ASP A 12 4.63 -34.58 -46.76
C ASP A 12 5.69 -34.30 -45.68
N LEU A 13 6.93 -34.62 -45.99
CA LEU A 13 8.07 -34.33 -45.07
C LEU A 13 8.26 -32.82 -44.88
N GLU A 14 8.18 -32.03 -45.96
CA GLU A 14 8.26 -30.58 -45.89
C GLU A 14 7.14 -29.98 -45.04
N VAL A 15 5.92 -30.47 -45.23
CA VAL A 15 4.76 -30.03 -44.46
C VAL A 15 4.95 -30.36 -42.97
N GLN A 16 5.42 -31.56 -42.66
CA GLN A 16 5.68 -31.99 -41.29
C GLN A 16 6.78 -31.13 -40.65
N GLU A 17 7.85 -30.83 -41.37
CA GLU A 17 8.92 -29.93 -40.88
C GLU A 17 8.41 -28.53 -40.60
N LYS A 18 7.60 -27.98 -41.50
CA LYS A 18 6.98 -26.67 -41.32
C LYS A 18 6.06 -26.62 -40.11
N MET A 19 5.23 -27.66 -39.97
CA MET A 19 4.34 -27.79 -38.82
C MET A 19 5.11 -27.86 -37.51
N ALA A 20 6.19 -28.64 -37.48
CA ALA A 20 7.06 -28.73 -36.30
C ALA A 20 7.71 -27.37 -35.94
N ARG A 21 8.14 -26.63 -36.94
CA ARG A 21 8.68 -25.27 -36.73
C ARG A 21 7.62 -24.31 -36.20
N TYR A 22 6.40 -24.37 -36.73
CA TYR A 22 5.28 -23.57 -36.25
C TYR A 22 4.95 -23.90 -34.80
N GLU A 23 4.89 -25.15 -34.45
CA GLU A 23 4.62 -25.60 -33.08
C GLU A 23 5.71 -25.12 -32.11
N GLU A 24 6.97 -25.20 -32.54
CA GLU A 24 8.10 -24.73 -31.73
C GLU A 24 8.03 -23.23 -31.52
N LYS A 25 7.80 -22.44 -32.57
CA LYS A 25 7.61 -21.00 -32.49
C LYS A 25 6.43 -20.64 -31.59
N LEU A 26 5.34 -21.38 -31.69
CA LEU A 26 4.16 -21.14 -30.86
C LEU A 26 4.47 -21.40 -29.38
N ARG A 27 5.24 -22.42 -29.07
CA ARG A 27 5.71 -22.70 -27.69
C ARG A 27 6.59 -21.56 -27.17
N GLU A 28 7.54 -21.09 -27.98
CA GLU A 28 8.42 -19.99 -27.64
C GLU A 28 7.65 -18.71 -27.35
N VAL A 29 6.68 -18.39 -28.21
CA VAL A 29 5.83 -17.19 -28.04
C VAL A 29 4.99 -17.31 -26.77
N LYS A 30 4.39 -18.47 -26.53
CA LYS A 30 3.60 -18.71 -25.31
C LYS A 30 4.46 -18.63 -24.05
N ALA A 31 5.65 -19.22 -24.08
CA ALA A 31 6.59 -19.17 -22.97
C ALA A 31 7.02 -17.74 -22.68
N GLY A 32 7.35 -16.96 -23.72
CA GLY A 32 7.72 -15.56 -23.60
C GLY A 32 6.57 -14.71 -23.05
N ALA A 33 5.35 -14.93 -23.54
CA ALA A 33 4.17 -14.23 -23.05
C ALA A 33 3.88 -14.55 -21.57
N THR A 34 4.07 -15.80 -21.17
CA THR A 34 3.92 -16.22 -19.77
C THR A 34 4.98 -15.56 -18.89
N GLU A 35 6.22 -15.51 -19.34
CA GLU A 35 7.30 -14.83 -18.61
C GLU A 35 7.01 -13.34 -18.44
N GLU A 36 6.61 -12.66 -19.50
CA GLU A 36 6.24 -11.23 -19.44
C GLU A 36 5.09 -11.00 -18.48
N ARG A 37 4.07 -11.84 -18.56
CA ARG A 37 2.93 -11.75 -17.64
C ARG A 37 3.36 -11.91 -16.18
N ASN A 38 4.21 -12.91 -15.91
CA ASN A 38 4.70 -13.18 -14.56
C ASN A 38 5.54 -12.01 -14.04
N LEU A 39 6.39 -11.44 -14.90
CA LEU A 39 7.20 -10.27 -14.56
C LEU A 39 6.32 -9.07 -14.25
N THR A 40 5.34 -8.79 -15.09
CA THR A 40 4.39 -7.69 -14.90
C THR A 40 3.61 -7.87 -13.59
N LEU A 41 3.16 -9.08 -13.29
CA LEU A 41 2.47 -9.38 -12.03
C LEU A 41 3.37 -9.17 -10.81
N ARG A 42 4.64 -9.57 -10.88
CA ARG A 42 5.59 -9.33 -9.80
C ARG A 42 5.84 -7.84 -9.57
N GLU A 43 6.02 -7.09 -10.65
CA GLU A 43 6.20 -5.65 -10.60
C GLU A 43 4.97 -4.96 -10.01
N ALA A 44 3.78 -5.35 -10.45
CA ALA A 44 2.53 -4.81 -9.93
C ALA A 44 2.35 -5.12 -8.44
N ARG A 45 2.68 -6.33 -7.99
CA ARG A 45 2.62 -6.71 -6.57
C ARG A 45 3.64 -5.96 -5.74
N ALA A 46 4.85 -5.78 -6.26
CA ALA A 46 5.88 -5.01 -5.59
C ALA A 46 5.46 -3.54 -5.43
N GLU A 47 4.86 -2.95 -6.47
CA GLU A 47 4.34 -1.59 -6.44
C GLU A 47 3.17 -1.46 -5.45
N GLU A 48 2.25 -2.41 -5.44
CA GLU A 48 1.16 -2.48 -4.47
C GLU A 48 1.68 -2.53 -3.05
N ALA A 49 2.66 -3.40 -2.78
CA ALA A 49 3.28 -3.52 -1.47
C ALA A 49 3.95 -2.21 -1.04
N ARG A 50 4.62 -1.53 -1.97
CA ARG A 50 5.25 -0.23 -1.73
C ARG A 50 4.22 0.84 -1.36
N ILE A 51 3.12 0.90 -2.11
CA ILE A 51 2.04 1.86 -1.88
C ILE A 51 1.39 1.60 -0.52
N LEU A 52 1.09 0.34 -0.21
CA LEU A 52 0.49 -0.04 1.07
C LEU A 52 1.41 0.29 2.25
N GLU A 53 2.71 0.04 2.12
CA GLU A 53 3.69 0.34 3.17
C GLU A 53 3.81 1.85 3.39
N ALA A 54 3.84 2.63 2.31
CA ALA A 54 3.86 4.10 2.39
C ALA A 54 2.58 4.62 3.06
N ALA A 55 1.42 4.09 2.69
CA ALA A 55 0.14 4.47 3.29
C ALA A 55 0.08 4.13 4.79
N ARG A 56 0.60 2.98 5.18
CA ARG A 56 0.71 2.58 6.60
C ARG A 56 1.63 3.49 7.38
N GLY A 57 2.77 3.86 6.78
CA GLY A 57 3.70 4.80 7.36
C GLY A 57 3.07 6.17 7.60
N ASP A 58 2.37 6.69 6.59
CA ASP A 58 1.68 7.97 6.67
C ASP A 58 0.56 7.93 7.72
N ALA A 59 -0.22 6.86 7.76
CA ALA A 59 -1.26 6.68 8.77
C ALA A 59 -0.70 6.62 10.18
N SER A 60 0.41 5.90 10.38
CA SER A 60 1.10 5.79 11.65
C SER A 60 1.62 7.16 12.12
N GLU A 61 2.22 7.92 11.21
CA GLU A 61 2.70 9.27 11.48
C GLU A 61 1.56 10.20 11.86
N SER A 62 0.46 10.18 11.11
CA SER A 62 -0.74 10.96 11.40
C SER A 62 -1.33 10.61 12.76
N LEU A 63 -1.38 9.34 13.12
CA LEU A 63 -1.85 8.91 14.44
C LEU A 63 -0.95 9.43 15.56
N THR A 64 0.36 9.40 15.36
CA THR A 64 1.32 9.93 16.33
C THR A 64 1.13 11.43 16.53
N GLU A 65 0.95 12.18 15.46
CA GLU A 65 0.68 13.62 15.51
C GLU A 65 -0.62 13.94 16.22
N ILE A 66 -1.70 13.21 15.90
CA ILE A 66 -3.00 13.40 16.53
C ILE A 66 -2.92 13.10 18.02
N ARG A 67 -2.28 12.00 18.41
CA ARG A 67 -2.08 11.66 19.82
C ARG A 67 -1.27 12.72 20.57
N GLY A 68 -0.23 13.23 19.92
CA GLY A 68 0.56 14.34 20.47
C GLY A 68 -0.25 15.61 20.66
N ALA A 69 -1.06 15.97 19.68
CA ALA A 69 -1.96 17.13 19.76
C ALA A 69 -3.00 16.96 20.88
N ILE A 70 -3.60 15.79 21.01
CA ILE A 70 -4.56 15.48 22.08
C ILE A 70 -3.90 15.62 23.45
N ARG A 71 -2.69 15.08 23.64
CA ARG A 71 -1.94 15.22 24.90
C ARG A 71 -1.66 16.66 25.23
N THR A 72 -1.25 17.45 24.24
CA THR A 72 -0.97 18.88 24.43
C THR A 72 -2.24 19.62 24.83
N GLU A 73 -3.35 19.38 24.14
CA GLU A 73 -4.63 20.02 24.47
C GLU A 73 -5.14 19.59 25.85
N ALA A 74 -5.00 18.31 26.20
CA ALA A 74 -5.37 17.80 27.51
C ALA A 74 -4.54 18.47 28.62
N ALA A 75 -3.23 18.63 28.41
CA ALA A 75 -2.35 19.32 29.37
C ALA A 75 -2.73 20.79 29.54
N LYS A 76 -3.06 21.48 28.45
CA LYS A 76 -3.53 22.88 28.48
C LYS A 76 -4.87 22.99 29.23
N ALA A 77 -5.80 22.07 28.96
CA ALA A 77 -7.08 22.05 29.64
C ALA A 77 -6.92 21.80 31.15
N GLU A 78 -6.04 20.88 31.53
CA GLU A 78 -5.73 20.61 32.93
C GLU A 78 -5.14 21.85 33.61
N THR A 79 -4.20 22.50 32.98
CA THR A 79 -3.58 23.76 33.50
C THR A 79 -4.63 24.85 33.63
N PHE A 80 -5.48 25.01 32.62
CA PHE A 80 -6.57 25.99 32.66
C PHE A 80 -7.52 25.74 33.83
N LEU A 81 -7.97 24.51 34.00
CA LEU A 81 -8.87 24.13 35.11
C LEU A 81 -8.23 24.34 36.48
N ARG A 82 -6.93 24.02 36.61
CA ARG A 82 -6.19 24.24 37.83
C ARG A 82 -6.09 25.72 38.16
N ASN A 83 -5.78 26.56 37.19
CA ASN A 83 -5.73 28.02 37.36
C ASN A 83 -7.10 28.60 37.72
N GLN A 84 -8.17 28.09 37.12
CA GLN A 84 -9.53 28.50 37.44
C GLN A 84 -9.90 28.11 38.86
N ALA A 85 -9.54 26.92 39.31
CA ALA A 85 -9.77 26.46 40.66
C ALA A 85 -9.03 27.31 41.68
N GLU A 86 -7.77 27.66 41.40
CA GLU A 86 -6.98 28.56 42.25
C GLU A 86 -7.58 29.95 42.33
N SER A 87 -7.99 30.53 41.19
CA SER A 87 -8.63 31.84 41.15
C SER A 87 -9.93 31.86 41.95
N LEU A 88 -10.75 30.78 41.77
CA LEU A 88 -12.01 30.67 42.50
C LEU A 88 -11.77 30.53 44.00
N SER A 89 -10.78 29.77 44.42
CA SER A 89 -10.38 29.61 45.82
C SER A 89 -9.97 30.95 46.46
N ARG A 90 -9.19 31.74 45.72
CA ARG A 90 -8.78 33.09 46.19
C ARG A 90 -9.97 34.03 46.38
N VAL A 91 -10.87 34.03 45.39
CA VAL A 91 -12.08 34.87 45.44
C VAL A 91 -12.97 34.47 46.63
N ILE A 92 -13.13 33.19 46.87
CA ILE A 92 -13.89 32.68 48.02
C ILE A 92 -13.23 33.07 49.31
N CYS A 93 -11.91 32.88 49.42
CA CYS A 93 -11.15 33.27 50.61
C CYS A 93 -11.24 34.76 50.87
N GLU A 94 -11.09 35.60 49.87
CA GLU A 94 -11.22 37.05 50.00
C GLU A 94 -12.61 37.50 50.50
N LYS A 95 -13.64 36.88 49.94
CA LYS A 95 -15.04 37.14 50.35
C LYS A 95 -15.31 36.72 51.79
N VAL A 96 -14.81 35.56 52.18
CA VAL A 96 -14.97 35.05 53.56
C VAL A 96 -14.21 35.90 54.51
N LEU A 97 -12.95 36.27 54.22
CA LEU A 97 -12.16 37.17 55.06
C LEU A 97 -12.78 38.56 55.14
N GLY A 98 -13.25 39.10 54.03
CA GLY A 98 -13.94 40.38 54.00
C GLY A 98 -15.18 40.41 54.87
N ARG A 99 -15.98 39.34 54.89
CA ARG A 99 -17.15 39.21 55.75
C ARG A 99 -16.77 39.05 57.20
N SER A 100 -15.69 38.35 57.45
CA SER A 100 -15.17 38.12 58.81
C SER A 100 -14.69 39.40 59.48
N MET A 101 -14.13 40.32 58.68
CA MET A 101 -13.56 41.58 59.15
C MET A 101 -14.56 42.72 59.21
N SER A 102 -15.71 42.52 58.64
CA SER A 102 -16.79 43.52 58.71
C SER A 102 -17.83 43.12 59.75
#